data_90c6759ccbf8f7dee149fe62e39a682a
#
_entry.id   90c6759ccbf8f7dee149fe62e39a682a
#
_cell.length_a   1.000
_cell.length_b   1.000
_cell.length_c   1.000
_cell.angle_alpha   90.00
_cell.angle_beta   90.00
_cell.angle_gamma   90.00
#
_symmetry.space_group_name_H-M   'P 1'
#
loop_
_entity.id
_entity.type
_entity.pdbx_description
1 polymer ?
#
loop_
_entity_poly.entity_id
_entity_poly.type
_entity_poly.pdbx_seq_one_letter_code
_entity_poly.pdbx_strand_id
1 'polypeptide(L)'
;GLLMKQALEGVVVVPWALMLDKWRSGVFNGEINETNLNSSWWELREQYQGISTSETRDERYFDPGAKYHIPGNTPYTRYYLARIMQYQFHEALCNSIGFEGNLHDCSIYGSMEAGKKIISTMAMGESLPWQEAFENLTGSRKLSGKSILNYYDPLMTWLNEQNKNRICGWEKS
;
A
#
# COMPACT_ATOMS: atom_id res chain seq x y z
N GLY A 1 12.41 14.25 -8.78
CA GLY A 1 11.67 15.01 -7.75
C GLY A 1 10.23 14.49 -7.57
N LEU A 2 9.39 14.55 -8.61
CA LEU A 2 7.97 14.19 -8.48
C LEU A 2 7.76 12.72 -8.08
N LEU A 3 8.43 11.79 -8.75
CA LEU A 3 8.30 10.36 -8.46
C LEU A 3 8.75 10.02 -7.02
N MET A 4 9.81 10.68 -6.52
CA MET A 4 10.23 10.55 -5.12
C MET A 4 9.14 11.04 -4.15
N LYS A 5 8.53 12.21 -4.43
CA LYS A 5 7.43 12.72 -3.62
C LYS A 5 6.25 11.75 -3.59
N GLN A 6 5.85 11.23 -4.74
CA GLN A 6 4.80 10.21 -4.83
C GLN A 6 5.15 8.94 -4.06
N ALA A 7 6.41 8.49 -4.09
CA ALA A 7 6.85 7.32 -3.32
C ALA A 7 6.76 7.57 -1.81
N LEU A 8 7.21 8.74 -1.34
CA LEU A 8 7.14 9.11 0.08
C LEU A 8 5.69 9.21 0.61
N GLU A 9 4.74 9.56 -0.25
CA GLU A 9 3.33 9.61 0.10
C GLU A 9 2.62 8.25 -0.10
N GLY A 10 3.03 7.47 -1.09
CA GLY A 10 2.32 6.28 -1.57
C GLY A 10 2.87 4.96 -1.06
N VAL A 11 4.20 4.78 -1.14
CA VAL A 11 4.83 3.49 -0.78
C VAL A 11 4.79 3.26 0.73
N VAL A 12 5.03 4.30 1.53
CA VAL A 12 5.07 4.20 3.00
C VAL A 12 3.71 3.83 3.63
N VAL A 13 2.62 4.07 2.92
CA VAL A 13 1.27 3.68 3.36
C VAL A 13 1.07 2.16 3.30
N VAL A 14 1.78 1.45 2.43
CA VAL A 14 1.62 0.00 2.25
C VAL A 14 1.98 -0.76 3.54
N PRO A 15 3.19 -0.64 4.11
CA PRO A 15 3.53 -1.30 5.36
C PRO A 15 2.70 -0.78 6.55
N TRP A 16 2.36 0.50 6.59
CA TRP A 16 1.46 1.06 7.59
C TRP A 16 0.10 0.38 7.61
N ALA A 17 -0.53 0.26 6.44
CA ALA A 17 -1.85 -0.34 6.33
C ALA A 17 -1.86 -1.84 6.68
N LEU A 18 -0.77 -2.54 6.37
CA LEU A 18 -0.60 -3.94 6.73
C LEU A 18 -0.40 -4.12 8.24
N MET A 19 0.52 -3.35 8.86
CA MET A 19 0.84 -3.52 10.28
C MET A 19 -0.34 -3.22 11.19
N LEU A 20 -1.19 -2.26 10.83
CA LEU A 20 -2.33 -1.87 11.65
C LEU A 20 -3.32 -3.03 11.87
N ASP A 21 -3.70 -3.72 10.80
CA ASP A 21 -4.61 -4.86 10.91
C ASP A 21 -3.90 -6.14 11.38
N LYS A 22 -2.59 -6.25 11.26
CA LYS A 22 -1.80 -7.29 11.95
C LYS A 22 -1.89 -7.11 13.46
N TRP A 23 -1.70 -5.88 13.96
CA TRP A 23 -1.89 -5.57 15.37
C TRP A 23 -3.32 -5.92 15.82
N ARG A 24 -4.33 -5.47 15.10
CA ARG A 24 -5.74 -5.75 15.41
C ARG A 24 -6.06 -7.26 15.41
N SER A 25 -5.53 -8.00 14.43
CA SER A 25 -5.69 -9.46 14.37
C SER A 25 -5.02 -10.15 15.56
N GLY A 26 -3.86 -9.66 16.00
CA GLY A 26 -3.20 -10.14 17.22
C GLY A 26 -4.03 -9.91 18.47
N VAL A 27 -4.76 -8.79 18.54
CA VAL A 27 -5.72 -8.54 19.63
C VAL A 27 -6.90 -9.52 19.56
N PHE A 28 -7.45 -9.74 18.38
CA PHE A 28 -8.62 -10.62 18.23
C PHE A 28 -8.31 -12.09 18.48
N ASN A 29 -7.10 -12.55 18.17
CA ASN A 29 -6.69 -13.93 18.42
C ASN A 29 -6.05 -14.15 19.80
N GLY A 30 -5.87 -13.08 20.60
CA GLY A 30 -5.35 -13.12 21.97
C GLY A 30 -3.82 -13.14 22.09
N GLU A 31 -3.08 -13.08 21.01
CA GLU A 31 -1.60 -12.91 21.04
C GLU A 31 -1.21 -11.55 21.61
N ILE A 32 -2.00 -10.53 21.30
CA ILE A 32 -1.87 -9.18 21.87
C ILE A 32 -3.02 -8.98 22.88
N ASN A 33 -2.67 -8.66 24.11
CA ASN A 33 -3.60 -8.52 25.23
C ASN A 33 -3.25 -7.31 26.09
N GLU A 34 -3.94 -7.11 27.19
CA GLU A 34 -3.79 -5.95 28.07
C GLU A 34 -2.37 -5.71 28.62
N THR A 35 -1.50 -6.74 28.58
CA THR A 35 -0.12 -6.63 29.07
C THR A 35 0.88 -6.19 28.01
N ASN A 36 0.50 -6.17 26.72
CA ASN A 36 1.40 -5.87 25.60
C ASN A 36 0.74 -5.09 24.44
N LEU A 37 -0.39 -4.42 24.68
CA LEU A 37 -1.11 -3.64 23.65
C LEU A 37 -0.23 -2.57 23.02
N ASN A 38 0.47 -1.79 23.83
CA ASN A 38 1.27 -0.67 23.37
C ASN A 38 2.64 -1.08 22.86
N SER A 39 3.31 -1.98 23.56
CA SER A 39 4.62 -2.50 23.14
C SER A 39 4.54 -3.23 21.80
N SER A 40 3.55 -4.12 21.60
CA SER A 40 3.34 -4.81 20.31
C SER A 40 3.03 -3.83 19.17
N TRP A 41 2.34 -2.72 19.43
CA TRP A 41 2.13 -1.67 18.43
C TRP A 41 3.44 -1.07 17.97
N TRP A 42 4.33 -0.70 18.89
CA TRP A 42 5.62 -0.10 18.54
C TRP A 42 6.61 -1.08 17.94
N GLU A 43 6.59 -2.35 18.34
CA GLU A 43 7.35 -3.43 17.69
C GLU A 43 6.96 -3.57 16.22
N LEU A 44 5.66 -3.58 15.91
CA LEU A 44 5.17 -3.61 14.54
C LEU A 44 5.51 -2.33 13.77
N ARG A 45 5.47 -1.16 14.41
CA ARG A 45 5.90 0.12 13.82
C ARG A 45 7.38 0.09 13.43
N GLU A 46 8.23 -0.40 14.33
CA GLU A 46 9.65 -0.56 14.04
C GLU A 46 9.88 -1.58 12.92
N GLN A 47 9.26 -2.75 13.02
CA GLN A 47 9.43 -3.82 12.04
C GLN A 47 9.00 -3.41 10.62
N TYR A 48 7.83 -2.80 10.48
CA TYR A 48 7.25 -2.51 9.16
C TYR A 48 7.59 -1.14 8.59
N GLN A 49 7.95 -0.19 9.44
CA GLN A 49 8.16 1.20 9.03
C GLN A 49 9.50 1.82 9.48
N GLY A 50 10.27 1.13 10.33
CA GLY A 50 11.50 1.68 10.91
C GLY A 50 11.24 2.89 11.82
N ILE A 51 10.06 2.96 12.46
CA ILE A 51 9.67 4.08 13.32
C ILE A 51 9.66 3.61 14.77
N SER A 52 10.48 4.24 15.60
CA SER A 52 10.51 4.07 17.05
C SER A 52 9.91 5.27 17.79
N THR A 53 9.71 5.13 19.08
CA THR A 53 9.26 6.22 19.95
C THR A 53 10.38 7.22 20.20
N SER A 54 10.03 8.51 20.36
CA SER A 54 10.97 9.56 20.79
C SER A 54 11.24 9.55 22.30
N GLU A 55 10.37 8.89 23.07
CA GLU A 55 10.44 8.79 24.53
C GLU A 55 9.89 7.43 24.97
N THR A 56 10.15 7.03 26.21
CA THR A 56 9.69 5.74 26.74
C THR A 56 8.16 5.65 26.74
N ARG A 57 7.64 4.65 26.05
CA ARG A 57 6.21 4.33 25.94
C ARG A 57 5.98 2.92 26.48
N ASP A 58 5.20 2.79 27.51
CA ASP A 58 4.85 1.51 28.15
C ASP A 58 3.33 1.26 28.11
N GLU A 59 2.85 0.23 28.81
CA GLU A 59 1.45 -0.17 28.80
C GLU A 59 0.51 0.77 29.56
N ARG A 60 1.02 1.85 30.18
CA ARG A 60 0.20 2.96 30.69
C ARG A 60 -0.39 3.82 29.59
N TYR A 61 0.11 3.67 28.35
CA TYR A 61 -0.32 4.37 27.15
C TYR A 61 -1.11 3.43 26.26
N PHE A 62 -1.94 4.00 25.41
CA PHE A 62 -2.67 3.28 24.37
C PHE A 62 -2.53 4.03 23.03
N ASP A 63 -1.32 4.01 22.45
CA ASP A 63 -1.00 4.72 21.23
C ASP A 63 -1.78 4.23 19.99
N PRO A 64 -2.13 2.93 19.87
CA PRO A 64 -3.04 2.47 18.80
C PRO A 64 -4.36 3.24 18.76
N GLY A 65 -4.87 3.66 19.90
CA GLY A 65 -6.13 4.39 20.03
C GLY A 65 -6.11 5.79 19.41
N ALA A 66 -4.94 6.37 19.18
CA ALA A 66 -4.79 7.65 18.48
C ALA A 66 -5.14 7.55 16.98
N LYS A 67 -5.15 6.35 16.41
CA LYS A 67 -5.60 6.13 15.03
C LYS A 67 -7.10 5.87 15.00
N TYR A 68 -7.87 6.79 14.40
CA TYR A 68 -9.34 6.73 14.31
C TYR A 68 -9.91 5.34 14.00
N HIS A 69 -9.30 4.60 13.09
CA HIS A 69 -9.77 3.28 12.63
C HIS A 69 -9.70 2.20 13.72
N ILE A 70 -8.95 2.40 14.78
CA ILE A 70 -8.91 1.48 15.93
C ILE A 70 -10.15 1.67 16.78
N PRO A 71 -10.39 2.83 17.45
CA PRO A 71 -11.61 3.03 18.24
C PRO A 71 -12.87 3.08 17.36
N GLY A 72 -12.77 3.51 16.10
CA GLY A 72 -13.88 3.53 15.15
C GLY A 72 -14.20 2.16 14.54
N ASN A 73 -13.52 1.10 14.97
CA ASN A 73 -13.74 -0.28 14.51
C ASN A 73 -13.82 -0.43 12.97
N THR A 74 -12.95 0.29 12.24
CA THR A 74 -12.93 0.30 10.78
C THR A 74 -11.75 -0.51 10.27
N PRO A 75 -11.97 -1.59 9.46
CA PRO A 75 -10.90 -2.38 8.88
C PRO A 75 -9.94 -1.53 8.05
N TYR A 76 -8.64 -1.85 8.07
CA TYR A 76 -7.60 -1.07 7.42
C TYR A 76 -6.91 -1.78 6.24
N THR A 77 -6.93 -3.10 6.19
CA THR A 77 -6.36 -3.91 5.08
C THR A 77 -6.89 -3.47 3.70
N ARG A 78 -8.11 -2.92 3.65
CA ARG A 78 -8.68 -2.36 2.41
C ARG A 78 -7.78 -1.31 1.76
N TYR A 79 -7.08 -0.51 2.53
CA TYR A 79 -6.18 0.53 2.01
C TYR A 79 -4.87 -0.07 1.48
N TYR A 80 -4.39 -1.16 2.10
CA TYR A 80 -3.27 -1.94 1.58
C TYR A 80 -3.60 -2.53 0.19
N LEU A 81 -4.76 -3.19 0.08
CA LEU A 81 -5.21 -3.79 -1.17
C LEU A 81 -5.47 -2.72 -2.24
N ALA A 82 -6.17 -1.64 -1.88
CA ALA A 82 -6.47 -0.54 -2.80
C ALA A 82 -5.18 0.09 -3.35
N ARG A 83 -4.14 0.22 -2.53
CA ARG A 83 -2.85 0.76 -2.97
C ARG A 83 -2.15 -0.14 -4.00
N ILE A 84 -2.26 -1.46 -3.86
CA ILE A 84 -1.75 -2.41 -4.84
C ILE A 84 -2.59 -2.38 -6.12
N MET A 85 -3.92 -2.43 -5.97
CA MET A 85 -4.86 -2.47 -7.09
C MET A 85 -4.74 -1.24 -8.00
N GLN A 86 -4.55 -0.04 -7.44
CA GLN A 86 -4.46 1.19 -8.23
C GLN A 86 -3.33 1.15 -9.27
N TYR A 87 -2.18 0.52 -8.94
CA TYR A 87 -1.07 0.39 -9.89
C TYR A 87 -1.36 -0.68 -10.95
N GLN A 88 -2.07 -1.75 -10.61
CA GLN A 88 -2.53 -2.73 -11.60
C GLN A 88 -3.57 -2.11 -12.54
N PHE A 89 -4.47 -1.28 -12.03
CA PHE A 89 -5.42 -0.52 -12.86
C PHE A 89 -4.69 0.43 -13.81
N HIS A 90 -3.73 1.19 -13.31
CA HIS A 90 -2.95 2.11 -14.12
C HIS A 90 -2.19 1.39 -15.24
N GLU A 91 -1.45 0.32 -14.91
CA GLU A 91 -0.71 -0.48 -15.88
C GLU A 91 -1.64 -1.08 -16.95
N ALA A 92 -2.79 -1.63 -16.56
CA ALA A 92 -3.75 -2.21 -17.49
C ALA A 92 -4.36 -1.16 -18.43
N LEU A 93 -4.63 0.04 -17.93
CA LEU A 93 -5.15 1.14 -18.74
C LEU A 93 -4.09 1.69 -19.70
N CYS A 94 -2.85 1.81 -19.25
CA CYS A 94 -1.72 2.21 -20.11
C CYS A 94 -1.47 1.19 -21.22
N ASN A 95 -1.52 -0.10 -20.89
CA ASN A 95 -1.40 -1.16 -21.90
C ASN A 95 -2.55 -1.13 -22.91
N SER A 96 -3.78 -0.81 -22.47
CA SER A 96 -4.94 -0.76 -23.37
C SER A 96 -4.84 0.33 -24.44
N ILE A 97 -4.08 1.38 -24.16
CA ILE A 97 -3.85 2.49 -25.13
C ILE A 97 -2.52 2.33 -25.91
N GLY A 98 -1.85 1.18 -25.75
CA GLY A 98 -0.59 0.90 -26.46
C GLY A 98 0.59 1.77 -25.99
N PHE A 99 0.57 2.24 -24.73
CA PHE A 99 1.66 3.04 -24.20
C PHE A 99 2.94 2.21 -24.04
N GLU A 100 4.04 2.72 -24.59
CA GLU A 100 5.39 2.17 -24.45
C GLU A 100 6.26 3.16 -23.71
N GLY A 101 6.94 2.73 -22.65
CA GLY A 101 7.82 3.56 -21.83
C GLY A 101 7.69 3.28 -20.33
N ASN A 102 8.27 4.13 -19.51
CA ASN A 102 8.17 3.99 -18.07
C ASN A 102 6.74 4.22 -17.60
N LEU A 103 6.21 3.32 -16.80
CA LEU A 103 4.81 3.33 -16.40
C LEU A 103 4.39 4.64 -15.70
N HIS A 104 5.30 5.30 -14.98
CA HIS A 104 5.01 6.57 -14.31
C HIS A 104 4.87 7.77 -15.26
N ASP A 105 5.30 7.64 -16.52
CA ASP A 105 5.14 8.67 -17.56
C ASP A 105 3.84 8.51 -18.35
N CYS A 106 3.14 7.39 -18.17
CA CYS A 106 1.89 7.12 -18.86
C CYS A 106 0.78 8.05 -18.38
N SER A 107 0.03 8.62 -19.32
CA SER A 107 -1.20 9.36 -19.07
C SER A 107 -2.33 8.77 -19.91
N ILE A 108 -3.43 8.46 -19.25
CA ILE A 108 -4.67 8.02 -19.91
C ILE A 108 -5.63 9.19 -20.19
N TYR A 109 -5.19 10.42 -19.92
CA TYR A 109 -6.01 11.61 -20.12
C TYR A 109 -6.45 11.73 -21.57
N GLY A 110 -7.77 11.94 -21.77
CA GLY A 110 -8.36 12.06 -23.10
C GLY A 110 -8.54 10.73 -23.85
N SER A 111 -8.09 9.59 -23.32
CA SER A 111 -8.27 8.30 -23.98
C SER A 111 -9.70 7.78 -23.83
N MET A 112 -10.42 7.71 -24.95
CA MET A 112 -11.74 7.10 -25.04
C MET A 112 -11.74 5.61 -24.73
N GLU A 113 -10.66 4.90 -25.09
CA GLU A 113 -10.52 3.46 -24.84
C GLU A 113 -10.36 3.18 -23.34
N ALA A 114 -9.43 3.85 -22.68
CA ALA A 114 -9.27 3.75 -21.23
C ALA A 114 -10.56 4.15 -20.49
N GLY A 115 -11.22 5.22 -20.94
CA GLY A 115 -12.50 5.67 -20.38
C GLY A 115 -13.60 4.63 -20.49
N LYS A 116 -13.78 3.99 -21.65
CA LYS A 116 -14.76 2.90 -21.85
C LYS A 116 -14.48 1.71 -20.90
N LYS A 117 -13.23 1.35 -20.74
CA LYS A 117 -12.83 0.24 -19.86
C LYS A 117 -13.15 0.54 -18.39
N ILE A 118 -12.88 1.76 -17.92
CA ILE A 118 -13.25 2.20 -16.58
C ILE A 118 -14.78 2.18 -16.41
N ILE A 119 -15.53 2.78 -17.35
CA ILE A 119 -16.99 2.87 -17.28
C ILE A 119 -17.61 1.47 -17.27
N SER A 120 -17.16 0.54 -18.13
CA SER A 120 -17.68 -0.83 -18.15
C SER A 120 -17.48 -1.55 -16.82
N THR A 121 -16.33 -1.34 -16.19
CA THR A 121 -16.04 -1.92 -14.86
C THR A 121 -16.92 -1.29 -13.77
N MET A 122 -17.06 0.03 -13.76
CA MET A 122 -17.91 0.72 -12.79
C MET A 122 -19.40 0.36 -12.96
N ALA A 123 -19.86 0.14 -14.18
CA ALA A 123 -21.24 -0.27 -14.47
C ALA A 123 -21.61 -1.65 -13.91
N MET A 124 -20.63 -2.49 -13.56
CA MET A 124 -20.89 -3.78 -12.89
C MET A 124 -21.40 -3.58 -11.46
N GLY A 125 -21.04 -2.48 -10.79
CA GLY A 125 -21.40 -2.20 -9.40
C GLY A 125 -21.06 -3.37 -8.49
N GLU A 126 -22.00 -3.78 -7.64
CA GLU A 126 -21.88 -4.94 -6.74
C GLU A 126 -22.64 -6.19 -7.26
N SER A 127 -22.92 -6.25 -8.56
CA SER A 127 -23.67 -7.37 -9.16
C SER A 127 -22.90 -8.68 -9.20
N LEU A 128 -21.57 -8.62 -9.09
CA LEU A 128 -20.65 -9.76 -9.13
C LEU A 128 -19.56 -9.61 -8.05
N PRO A 129 -18.87 -10.71 -7.68
CA PRO A 129 -17.71 -10.62 -6.81
C PRO A 129 -16.66 -9.63 -7.34
N TRP A 130 -15.97 -8.92 -6.46
CA TRP A 130 -15.00 -7.87 -6.84
C TRP A 130 -13.89 -8.38 -7.80
N GLN A 131 -13.56 -9.67 -7.76
CA GLN A 131 -12.58 -10.29 -8.66
C GLN A 131 -13.02 -10.22 -10.14
N GLU A 132 -14.33 -10.27 -10.40
CA GLU A 132 -14.86 -10.13 -11.77
C GLU A 132 -14.68 -8.71 -12.29
N ALA A 133 -14.98 -7.70 -11.47
CA ALA A 133 -14.75 -6.30 -11.81
C ALA A 133 -13.24 -6.02 -11.98
N PHE A 134 -12.41 -6.60 -11.12
CA PHE A 134 -10.96 -6.50 -11.22
C PHE A 134 -10.43 -7.11 -12.52
N GLU A 135 -10.91 -8.30 -12.89
CA GLU A 135 -10.55 -8.97 -14.14
C GLU A 135 -11.03 -8.18 -15.38
N ASN A 136 -12.24 -7.62 -15.33
CA ASN A 136 -12.75 -6.79 -16.42
C ASN A 136 -11.82 -5.59 -16.71
N LEU A 137 -11.27 -4.97 -15.66
CA LEU A 137 -10.37 -3.84 -15.83
C LEU A 137 -8.93 -4.27 -16.16
N THR A 138 -8.41 -5.31 -15.50
CA THR A 138 -6.98 -5.65 -15.55
C THR A 138 -6.64 -6.84 -16.45
N GLY A 139 -7.62 -7.66 -16.81
CA GLY A 139 -7.40 -8.93 -17.49
C GLY A 139 -6.87 -10.04 -16.58
N SER A 140 -6.87 -9.84 -15.24
CA SER A 140 -6.38 -10.81 -14.26
C SER A 140 -7.24 -10.83 -13.02
N ARG A 141 -7.44 -12.01 -12.43
CA ARG A 141 -8.12 -12.18 -11.13
C ARG A 141 -7.16 -12.12 -9.94
N LYS A 142 -5.85 -11.97 -10.19
CA LYS A 142 -4.81 -12.04 -9.16
C LYS A 142 -4.28 -10.67 -8.80
N LEU A 143 -4.29 -10.35 -7.51
CA LEU A 143 -3.56 -9.22 -6.98
C LEU A 143 -2.05 -9.49 -7.05
N SER A 144 -1.29 -8.48 -7.46
CA SER A 144 0.17 -8.56 -7.60
C SER A 144 0.81 -7.22 -7.28
N GLY A 145 1.89 -7.24 -6.51
CA GLY A 145 2.75 -6.09 -6.27
C GLY A 145 3.65 -5.72 -7.47
N LYS A 146 3.62 -6.48 -8.57
CA LYS A 146 4.51 -6.23 -9.72
C LYS A 146 4.30 -4.85 -10.32
N SER A 147 3.06 -4.42 -10.47
CA SER A 147 2.74 -3.12 -11.09
C SER A 147 3.26 -1.92 -10.29
N ILE A 148 3.21 -1.96 -8.96
CA ILE A 148 3.80 -0.90 -8.12
C ILE A 148 5.33 -0.90 -8.23
N LEU A 149 5.96 -2.08 -8.30
CA LEU A 149 7.40 -2.19 -8.51
C LEU A 149 7.80 -1.63 -9.89
N ASN A 150 7.08 -1.98 -10.96
CA ASN A 150 7.31 -1.44 -12.31
C ASN A 150 7.16 0.08 -12.34
N TYR A 151 6.14 0.63 -11.65
CA TYR A 151 5.92 2.07 -11.61
C TYR A 151 7.09 2.84 -11.00
N TYR A 152 7.69 2.30 -9.93
CA TYR A 152 8.80 2.91 -9.22
C TYR A 152 10.19 2.40 -9.62
N ASP A 153 10.30 1.52 -10.62
CA ASP A 153 11.58 0.96 -11.05
C ASP A 153 12.64 2.01 -11.40
N PRO A 154 12.33 3.10 -12.15
CA PRO A 154 13.30 4.16 -12.40
C PRO A 154 13.78 4.88 -11.14
N LEU A 155 12.92 5.02 -10.14
CA LEU A 155 13.30 5.58 -8.85
C LEU A 155 14.19 4.62 -8.07
N MET A 156 13.88 3.33 -8.06
CA MET A 156 14.70 2.30 -7.40
C MET A 156 16.09 2.22 -8.02
N THR A 157 16.18 2.25 -9.35
CA THR A 157 17.46 2.29 -10.06
C THR A 157 18.30 3.49 -9.64
N TRP A 158 17.70 4.69 -9.60
CA TRP A 158 18.37 5.91 -9.15
C TRP A 158 18.78 5.84 -7.68
N LEU A 159 17.90 5.34 -6.78
CA LEU A 159 18.20 5.19 -5.36
C LEU A 159 19.35 4.21 -5.11
N ASN A 160 19.41 3.11 -5.82
CA ASN A 160 20.49 2.13 -5.71
C ASN A 160 21.83 2.75 -6.06
N GLU A 161 21.88 3.58 -7.09
CA GLU A 161 23.12 4.31 -7.44
C GLU A 161 23.50 5.36 -6.38
N GLN A 162 22.51 6.15 -5.90
CA GLN A 162 22.77 7.20 -4.90
C GLN A 162 23.18 6.63 -3.53
N ASN A 163 22.73 5.43 -3.20
CA ASN A 163 22.99 4.78 -1.92
C ASN A 163 24.06 3.69 -1.98
N LYS A 164 24.77 3.57 -3.08
CA LYS A 164 25.77 2.53 -3.37
C LYS A 164 26.78 2.27 -2.24
N ASN A 165 27.14 3.32 -1.49
CA ASN A 165 28.10 3.26 -0.39
C ASN A 165 27.44 3.55 0.97
N ARG A 166 26.13 3.38 1.10
CA ARG A 166 25.38 3.65 2.34
C ARG A 166 24.74 2.38 2.85
N ILE A 167 24.71 2.22 4.15
CA ILE A 167 23.90 1.20 4.80
C ILE A 167 22.45 1.75 4.81
N CYS A 168 21.54 1.01 4.19
CA CYS A 168 20.12 1.34 4.14
C CYS A 168 19.32 0.32 4.95
N GLY A 169 18.22 0.77 5.55
CA GLY A 169 17.36 -0.05 6.37
C GLY A 169 17.48 0.29 7.85
N TRP A 170 16.71 -0.41 8.67
CA TRP A 170 16.64 -0.23 10.13
C TRP A 170 16.74 -1.56 10.88
N GLU A 171 17.13 -2.64 10.21
CA GLU A 171 17.36 -3.91 10.86
C GLU A 171 18.52 -3.77 11.86
N LYS A 172 18.30 -4.26 13.07
CA LYS A 172 19.36 -4.30 14.09
C LYS A 172 20.43 -5.27 13.60
N SER A 173 21.64 -4.76 13.40
CA SER A 173 22.84 -5.54 13.13
C SER A 173 23.18 -6.46 14.31
#